data_516b2ca61005f5aa3887adfd1096d7c8
#
_entry.id   516b2ca61005f5aa3887adfd1096d7c8
#
_cell.length_a   1.000
_cell.length_b   1.000
_cell.length_c   1.000
_cell.angle_alpha   90.00
_cell.angle_beta   90.00
_cell.angle_gamma   90.00
#
_symmetry.space_group_name_H-M   'P 1'
#
loop_
_entity.id
_entity.type
_entity.pdbx_description
1 polymer ?
#
loop_
_entity_poly.entity_id
_entity_poly.type
_entity_poly.pdbx_seq_one_letter_code
_entity_poly.pdbx_strand_id
1 'polypeptide(L)'
;FISEEEEPSEVPSMPGVFRWPISNLCEQIKDWHQKGLKAFALFPKICPELKNEGGNEILNPNNLVCRAAAAIKQLDLDVVLIADLALDPYTSHGQDGIVDSKGEVDNDSTVEILAKASIVYANAGLDWVAPSDMMDGRIKIIREALERNSFHNTGIISYSAKFSSSYYGPFRSAIGSSMDSVVIDKSTYQLNPANLLEAQRELALDAEEGADILMVKP
;
A
#
# COMPACT_ATOMS: atom_id res chain seq x y z
N PHE A 1 -1.44 6.13 9.59
CA PHE A 1 -1.49 6.89 8.34
C PHE A 1 -0.49 8.02 8.37
N ILE A 2 0.03 8.42 7.20
CA ILE A 2 0.99 9.53 7.05
C ILE A 2 0.43 10.58 6.08
N SER A 3 0.77 11.85 6.30
CA SER A 3 0.28 12.97 5.47
C SER A 3 1.34 14.06 5.29
N GLU A 4 1.07 14.97 4.32
CA GLU A 4 1.85 16.19 4.07
C GLU A 4 1.35 17.38 4.93
N GLU A 5 0.36 17.16 5.80
CA GLU A 5 -0.18 18.20 6.67
C GLU A 5 0.89 18.68 7.66
N GLU A 6 0.77 19.89 8.18
CA GLU A 6 1.74 20.45 9.14
C GLU A 6 1.53 19.86 10.55
N GLU A 7 0.27 19.53 10.89
CA GLU A 7 -0.12 19.03 12.20
C GLU A 7 -0.86 17.68 12.08
N PRO A 8 -0.81 16.82 13.10
CA PRO A 8 -1.58 15.59 13.13
C PRO A 8 -3.08 15.86 12.99
N SER A 9 -3.75 15.12 12.08
CA SER A 9 -5.19 15.24 11.88
C SER A 9 -5.90 13.93 12.14
N GLU A 10 -6.97 13.96 12.94
CA GLU A 10 -7.78 12.79 13.22
C GLU A 10 -8.55 12.37 11.96
N VAL A 11 -8.65 11.05 11.72
CA VAL A 11 -9.48 10.50 10.64
C VAL A 11 -10.94 10.53 11.10
N PRO A 12 -11.83 11.35 10.49
CA PRO A 12 -13.20 11.53 11.01
C PRO A 12 -14.02 10.25 11.13
N SER A 13 -13.77 9.28 10.24
CA SER A 13 -14.45 7.99 10.21
C SER A 13 -13.81 6.92 11.12
N MET A 14 -12.69 7.25 11.79
CA MET A 14 -11.93 6.33 12.65
C MET A 14 -11.48 7.05 13.94
N PRO A 15 -12.36 7.23 14.94
CA PRO A 15 -12.04 7.97 16.16
C PRO A 15 -10.78 7.43 16.85
N GLY A 16 -9.88 8.34 17.26
CA GLY A 16 -8.58 8.00 17.86
C GLY A 16 -7.49 7.58 16.88
N VAL A 17 -7.78 7.55 15.57
CA VAL A 17 -6.80 7.25 14.51
C VAL A 17 -6.40 8.56 13.83
N PHE A 18 -5.09 8.76 13.67
CA PHE A 18 -4.53 10.00 13.14
C PHE A 18 -3.75 9.78 11.85
N ARG A 19 -3.72 10.84 11.03
CA ARG A 19 -2.71 11.04 9.99
C ARG A 19 -1.59 11.86 10.59
N TRP A 20 -0.37 11.38 10.43
CA TRP A 20 0.81 11.96 11.06
C TRP A 20 1.71 12.64 10.02
N PRO A 21 2.05 13.93 10.19
CA PRO A 21 3.20 14.52 9.53
C PRO A 21 4.50 13.79 9.92
N ILE A 22 5.49 13.79 9.04
CA ILE A 22 6.73 13.00 9.24
C ILE A 22 7.42 13.36 10.56
N SER A 23 7.48 14.65 10.93
CA SER A 23 8.09 15.11 12.19
C SER A 23 7.41 14.49 13.41
N ASN A 24 6.09 14.59 13.48
CA ASN A 24 5.29 14.04 14.58
C ASN A 24 5.27 12.51 14.56
N LEU A 25 5.29 11.88 13.37
CA LEU A 25 5.40 10.44 13.21
C LEU A 25 6.67 9.89 13.87
N CYS A 26 7.82 10.55 13.67
CA CYS A 26 9.08 10.13 14.25
C CYS A 26 9.04 10.10 15.78
N GLU A 27 8.44 11.11 16.41
CA GLU A 27 8.24 11.11 17.86
C GLU A 27 7.28 10.02 18.32
N GLN A 28 6.20 9.83 17.58
CA GLN A 28 5.20 8.81 17.88
C GLN A 28 5.77 7.37 17.71
N ILE A 29 6.61 7.13 16.72
CA ILE A 29 7.30 5.84 16.52
C ILE A 29 8.24 5.55 17.70
N LYS A 30 8.96 6.53 18.23
CA LYS A 30 9.79 6.37 19.44
C LYS A 30 8.95 5.91 20.63
N ASP A 31 7.81 6.58 20.87
CA ASP A 31 6.90 6.23 21.96
C ASP A 31 6.33 4.81 21.79
N TRP A 32 5.86 4.47 20.59
CA TRP A 32 5.35 3.12 20.31
C TRP A 32 6.42 2.05 20.41
N HIS A 33 7.64 2.34 19.94
CA HIS A 33 8.77 1.42 20.08
C HIS A 33 9.10 1.15 21.55
N GLN A 34 9.10 2.18 22.40
CA GLN A 34 9.30 2.01 23.87
C GLN A 34 8.19 1.14 24.49
N LYS A 35 6.98 1.14 23.92
CA LYS A 35 5.86 0.28 24.33
C LYS A 35 5.93 -1.14 23.73
N GLY A 36 6.98 -1.45 22.97
CA GLY A 36 7.25 -2.77 22.42
C GLY A 36 6.80 -3.01 20.99
N LEU A 37 6.24 -2.01 20.26
CA LEU A 37 5.92 -2.18 18.85
C LEU A 37 7.21 -2.18 18.01
N LYS A 38 7.31 -3.15 17.09
CA LYS A 38 8.51 -3.40 16.27
C LYS A 38 8.26 -3.31 14.78
N ALA A 39 7.01 -3.29 14.32
CA ALA A 39 6.67 -3.23 12.91
C ALA A 39 5.63 -2.16 12.64
N PHE A 40 5.82 -1.38 11.58
CA PHE A 40 4.96 -0.26 11.20
C PHE A 40 4.65 -0.32 9.71
N ALA A 41 3.36 -0.39 9.38
CA ALA A 41 2.88 -0.29 8.01
C ALA A 41 2.51 1.17 7.68
N LEU A 42 3.09 1.71 6.62
CA LEU A 42 2.90 3.10 6.20
C LEU A 42 1.83 3.20 5.11
N PHE A 43 0.79 3.97 5.36
CA PHE A 43 -0.31 4.25 4.44
C PHE A 43 -0.39 5.76 4.19
N PRO A 44 -0.09 6.25 2.97
CA PRO A 44 -0.03 7.67 2.69
C PRO A 44 -1.40 8.28 2.35
N LYS A 45 -1.65 9.50 2.81
CA LYS A 45 -2.62 10.41 2.24
C LYS A 45 -1.89 11.39 1.33
N ILE A 46 -1.99 11.18 0.03
CA ILE A 46 -1.33 12.00 -0.98
C ILE A 46 -2.15 13.27 -1.25
N CYS A 47 -1.46 14.41 -1.41
CA CYS A 47 -2.09 15.66 -1.81
C CYS A 47 -2.77 15.52 -3.17
N PRO A 48 -3.99 16.08 -3.36
CA PRO A 48 -4.73 15.95 -4.62
C PRO A 48 -3.94 16.40 -5.85
N GLU A 49 -3.10 17.42 -5.71
CA GLU A 49 -2.27 18.00 -6.79
C GLU A 49 -1.20 17.04 -7.32
N LEU A 50 -0.81 16.03 -6.53
CA LEU A 50 0.15 15.00 -6.90
C LEU A 50 -0.50 13.75 -7.50
N LYS A 51 -1.84 13.67 -7.45
CA LYS A 51 -2.58 12.54 -8.00
C LYS A 51 -2.80 12.72 -9.50
N ASN A 52 -2.72 11.62 -10.25
CA ASN A 52 -3.06 11.58 -11.66
C ASN A 52 -3.63 10.19 -12.04
N GLU A 53 -4.08 10.02 -13.28
CA GLU A 53 -4.65 8.75 -13.74
C GLU A 53 -3.65 7.58 -13.68
N GLY A 54 -2.37 7.86 -13.87
CA GLY A 54 -1.30 6.84 -13.84
C GLY A 54 -0.73 6.55 -12.45
N GLY A 55 -1.13 7.28 -11.39
CA GLY A 55 -0.57 7.12 -10.05
C GLY A 55 0.94 7.37 -9.97
N ASN A 56 1.50 8.21 -10.86
CA ASN A 56 2.95 8.33 -11.09
C ASN A 56 3.74 8.75 -9.85
N GLU A 57 3.12 9.40 -8.87
CA GLU A 57 3.78 9.82 -7.64
C GLU A 57 4.34 8.63 -6.84
N ILE A 58 3.80 7.41 -6.98
CA ILE A 58 4.34 6.22 -6.34
C ILE A 58 5.78 5.92 -6.80
N LEU A 59 6.13 6.30 -8.04
CA LEU A 59 7.46 6.10 -8.64
C LEU A 59 8.46 7.22 -8.30
N ASN A 60 8.00 8.30 -7.65
CA ASN A 60 8.88 9.38 -7.20
C ASN A 60 9.74 8.88 -6.02
N PRO A 61 11.08 8.85 -6.12
CA PRO A 61 11.94 8.40 -5.02
C PRO A 61 11.87 9.31 -3.77
N ASN A 62 11.28 10.50 -3.91
CA ASN A 62 11.02 11.45 -2.83
C ASN A 62 9.54 11.52 -2.44
N ASN A 63 8.73 10.52 -2.79
CA ASN A 63 7.33 10.49 -2.36
C ASN A 63 7.21 10.42 -0.83
N LEU A 64 6.02 10.67 -0.31
CA LEU A 64 5.77 10.75 1.13
C LEU A 64 6.21 9.48 1.89
N VAL A 65 5.98 8.28 1.33
CA VAL A 65 6.36 7.01 1.97
C VAL A 65 7.87 6.87 2.06
N CYS A 66 8.59 7.19 0.97
CA CYS A 66 10.06 7.14 0.94
C CYS A 66 10.69 8.12 1.93
N ARG A 67 10.17 9.35 2.01
CA ARG A 67 10.66 10.36 2.98
C ARG A 67 10.37 9.95 4.42
N ALA A 68 9.19 9.40 4.69
CA ALA A 68 8.84 8.89 6.01
C ALA A 68 9.74 7.72 6.42
N ALA A 69 9.98 6.75 5.51
CA ALA A 69 10.88 5.65 5.77
C ALA A 69 12.30 6.12 6.07
N ALA A 70 12.86 7.02 5.26
CA ALA A 70 14.18 7.59 5.49
C ALA A 70 14.29 8.30 6.84
N ALA A 71 13.27 9.10 7.24
CA ALA A 71 13.24 9.77 8.52
C ALA A 71 13.17 8.79 9.71
N ILE A 72 12.37 7.72 9.60
CA ILE A 72 12.27 6.70 10.65
C ILE A 72 13.58 5.91 10.76
N LYS A 73 14.23 5.54 9.66
CA LYS A 73 15.53 4.83 9.67
C LYS A 73 16.63 5.69 10.32
N GLN A 74 16.58 7.02 10.22
CA GLN A 74 17.51 7.92 10.92
C GLN A 74 17.36 7.89 12.45
N LEU A 75 16.28 7.34 13.00
CA LEU A 75 16.11 7.19 14.45
C LEU A 75 16.98 6.07 15.04
N ASP A 76 17.58 5.24 14.20
CA ASP A 76 18.42 4.08 14.59
C ASP A 76 17.71 3.14 15.58
N LEU A 77 16.42 2.89 15.33
CA LEU A 77 15.58 1.99 16.11
C LEU A 77 15.48 0.62 15.42
N ASP A 78 15.42 -0.44 16.24
CA ASP A 78 15.16 -1.80 15.79
C ASP A 78 13.67 -1.96 15.42
N VAL A 79 13.32 -1.46 14.22
CA VAL A 79 11.96 -1.49 13.68
C VAL A 79 11.93 -1.95 12.22
N VAL A 80 10.86 -2.65 11.89
CA VAL A 80 10.54 -3.11 10.54
C VAL A 80 9.54 -2.15 9.91
N LEU A 81 9.82 -1.69 8.70
CA LEU A 81 8.96 -0.81 7.93
C LEU A 81 8.31 -1.55 6.77
N ILE A 82 7.01 -1.44 6.67
CA ILE A 82 6.18 -2.08 5.64
C ILE A 82 5.54 -0.97 4.80
N ALA A 83 5.63 -1.04 3.49
CA ALA A 83 4.88 -0.17 2.59
C ALA A 83 3.67 -0.90 2.02
N ASP A 84 2.49 -0.31 2.12
CA ASP A 84 1.37 -0.68 1.27
C ASP A 84 1.72 -0.39 -0.19
N LEU A 85 1.43 -1.33 -1.08
CA LEU A 85 1.80 -1.25 -2.48
C LEU A 85 0.54 -1.41 -3.35
N ALA A 86 -0.11 -0.28 -3.63
CA ALA A 86 -1.28 -0.14 -4.48
C ALA A 86 -1.36 1.29 -5.01
N LEU A 87 -2.14 1.53 -6.06
CA LEU A 87 -2.17 2.84 -6.71
C LEU A 87 -3.29 3.77 -6.19
N ASP A 88 -4.26 3.28 -5.42
CA ASP A 88 -5.42 4.08 -5.00
C ASP A 88 -5.09 5.34 -4.17
N PRO A 89 -4.01 5.43 -3.37
CA PRO A 89 -3.63 6.69 -2.77
C PRO A 89 -3.12 7.72 -3.78
N TYR A 90 -2.61 7.27 -4.93
CA TYR A 90 -1.88 8.06 -5.93
C TYR A 90 -2.70 8.36 -7.18
N THR A 91 -3.78 7.60 -7.44
CA THR A 91 -4.65 7.81 -8.60
C THR A 91 -5.71 8.87 -8.34
N SER A 92 -6.05 9.64 -9.37
CA SER A 92 -7.13 10.65 -9.32
C SER A 92 -8.51 10.02 -9.27
N HIS A 93 -8.67 8.79 -9.76
CA HIS A 93 -9.92 8.02 -9.77
C HIS A 93 -10.07 7.05 -8.58
N GLY A 94 -9.05 6.87 -7.74
CA GLY A 94 -9.11 6.05 -6.51
C GLY A 94 -9.17 4.53 -6.73
N GLN A 95 -8.94 4.03 -7.93
CA GLN A 95 -8.77 2.59 -8.19
C GLN A 95 -7.36 2.14 -7.80
N ASP A 96 -7.21 0.86 -7.45
CA ASP A 96 -5.93 0.27 -7.03
C ASP A 96 -4.94 0.06 -8.19
N GLY A 97 -5.38 0.23 -9.44
CA GLY A 97 -4.61 0.05 -10.66
C GLY A 97 -4.90 1.09 -11.73
N ILE A 98 -4.23 0.93 -12.88
CA ILE A 98 -4.41 1.76 -14.07
C ILE A 98 -5.75 1.44 -14.70
N VAL A 99 -6.50 2.47 -15.06
CA VAL A 99 -7.81 2.33 -15.69
C VAL A 99 -7.66 2.49 -17.21
N ASP A 100 -8.22 1.55 -17.96
CA ASP A 100 -8.23 1.55 -19.42
C ASP A 100 -9.30 2.50 -20.00
N SER A 101 -9.38 2.60 -21.33
CA SER A 101 -10.35 3.42 -22.05
C SER A 101 -11.81 2.99 -21.86
N LYS A 102 -12.06 1.82 -21.29
CA LYS A 102 -13.41 1.30 -20.99
C LYS A 102 -13.81 1.56 -19.54
N GLY A 103 -12.89 2.09 -18.71
CA GLY A 103 -13.11 2.31 -17.29
C GLY A 103 -12.80 1.09 -16.41
N GLU A 104 -12.16 0.07 -16.96
CA GLU A 104 -11.75 -1.15 -16.23
C GLU A 104 -10.28 -1.06 -15.82
N VAL A 105 -9.93 -1.72 -14.70
CA VAL A 105 -8.54 -1.77 -14.26
C VAL A 105 -7.75 -2.73 -15.13
N ASP A 106 -6.68 -2.22 -15.77
CA ASP A 106 -5.75 -3.01 -16.58
C ASP A 106 -4.70 -3.69 -15.69
N ASN A 107 -4.75 -5.02 -15.69
CA ASN A 107 -3.89 -5.85 -14.85
C ASN A 107 -2.41 -5.65 -15.17
N ASP A 108 -2.01 -5.84 -16.41
CA ASP A 108 -0.61 -5.94 -16.79
C ASP A 108 0.12 -4.61 -16.64
N SER A 109 -0.48 -3.52 -17.08
CA SER A 109 0.08 -2.17 -16.88
C SER A 109 0.20 -1.82 -15.40
N THR A 110 -0.75 -2.25 -14.57
CA THR A 110 -0.70 -2.05 -13.12
C THR A 110 0.46 -2.82 -12.50
N VAL A 111 0.60 -4.10 -12.80
CA VAL A 111 1.68 -4.96 -12.29
C VAL A 111 3.06 -4.42 -12.63
N GLU A 112 3.25 -3.89 -13.85
CA GLU A 112 4.52 -3.25 -14.24
C GLU A 112 4.87 -2.03 -13.37
N ILE A 113 3.88 -1.20 -13.01
CA ILE A 113 4.09 -0.04 -12.15
C ILE A 113 4.40 -0.49 -10.73
N LEU A 114 3.66 -1.45 -10.19
CA LEU A 114 3.89 -1.99 -8.85
C LEU A 114 5.29 -2.60 -8.70
N ALA A 115 5.76 -3.32 -9.72
CA ALA A 115 7.12 -3.84 -9.72
C ALA A 115 8.18 -2.73 -9.67
N LYS A 116 8.01 -1.64 -10.43
CA LYS A 116 8.89 -0.46 -10.37
C LYS A 116 8.81 0.23 -8.99
N ALA A 117 7.61 0.38 -8.45
CA ALA A 117 7.39 0.99 -7.15
C ALA A 117 8.01 0.18 -6.00
N SER A 118 8.00 -1.16 -6.08
CA SER A 118 8.67 -2.01 -5.09
C SER A 118 10.17 -1.72 -4.99
N ILE A 119 10.82 -1.43 -6.12
CA ILE A 119 12.24 -1.03 -6.17
C ILE A 119 12.44 0.35 -5.55
N VAL A 120 11.55 1.31 -5.82
CA VAL A 120 11.59 2.65 -5.20
C VAL A 120 11.50 2.54 -3.68
N TYR A 121 10.60 1.72 -3.17
CA TYR A 121 10.41 1.51 -1.74
C TYR A 121 11.59 0.77 -1.10
N ALA A 122 12.10 -0.28 -1.73
CA ALA A 122 13.28 -1.00 -1.25
C ALA A 122 14.53 -0.07 -1.18
N ASN A 123 14.75 0.79 -2.19
CA ASN A 123 15.80 1.80 -2.18
C ASN A 123 15.65 2.83 -1.05
N ALA A 124 14.42 3.15 -0.65
CA ALA A 124 14.14 4.07 0.45
C ALA A 124 14.35 3.43 1.84
N GLY A 125 14.67 2.13 1.90
CA GLY A 125 14.93 1.40 3.15
C GLY A 125 13.70 0.75 3.77
N LEU A 126 12.62 0.54 3.00
CA LEU A 126 11.50 -0.27 3.45
C LEU A 126 11.89 -1.75 3.46
N ASP A 127 11.60 -2.44 4.56
CA ASP A 127 11.98 -3.83 4.75
C ASP A 127 11.00 -4.79 4.06
N TRP A 128 9.74 -4.35 3.91
CA TRP A 128 8.66 -5.14 3.33
C TRP A 128 7.81 -4.29 2.39
N VAL A 129 7.34 -4.91 1.30
CA VAL A 129 6.26 -4.40 0.47
C VAL A 129 5.02 -5.26 0.63
N ALA A 130 3.85 -4.62 0.66
CA ALA A 130 2.58 -5.29 0.91
C ALA A 130 1.59 -5.01 -0.24
N PRO A 131 1.67 -5.77 -1.37
CA PRO A 131 0.77 -5.60 -2.51
C PRO A 131 -0.68 -5.84 -2.11
N SER A 132 -1.49 -4.78 -2.16
CA SER A 132 -2.90 -4.78 -1.76
C SER A 132 -3.88 -4.51 -2.91
N ASP A 133 -3.35 -4.44 -4.12
CA ASP A 133 -4.02 -4.08 -5.37
C ASP A 133 -4.92 -5.19 -5.95
N MET A 134 -4.62 -6.46 -5.67
CA MET A 134 -5.32 -7.68 -6.15
C MET A 134 -5.15 -7.97 -7.66
N MET A 135 -4.09 -7.47 -8.30
CA MET A 135 -3.77 -7.86 -9.67
C MET A 135 -3.21 -9.29 -9.75
N ASP A 136 -3.55 -10.02 -10.80
CA ASP A 136 -3.08 -11.39 -11.01
C ASP A 136 -1.60 -11.43 -11.42
N GLY A 137 -0.83 -12.36 -10.87
CA GLY A 137 0.60 -12.55 -11.17
C GLY A 137 1.54 -11.49 -10.60
N ARG A 138 1.04 -10.53 -9.81
CA ARG A 138 1.82 -9.39 -9.28
C ARG A 138 2.94 -9.82 -8.35
N ILE A 139 2.72 -10.85 -7.54
CA ILE A 139 3.70 -11.29 -6.54
C ILE A 139 4.96 -11.80 -7.24
N LYS A 140 4.81 -12.61 -8.28
CA LYS A 140 5.92 -13.11 -9.08
C LYS A 140 6.73 -11.98 -9.70
N ILE A 141 6.07 -11.04 -10.34
CA ILE A 141 6.74 -9.93 -11.05
C ILE A 141 7.46 -9.00 -10.07
N ILE A 142 6.85 -8.71 -8.90
CA ILE A 142 7.48 -7.94 -7.83
C ILE A 142 8.70 -8.69 -7.28
N ARG A 143 8.58 -10.00 -6.97
CA ARG A 143 9.70 -10.82 -6.48
C ARG A 143 10.85 -10.81 -7.47
N GLU A 144 10.59 -11.07 -8.75
CA GLU A 144 11.60 -11.05 -9.80
C GLU A 144 12.27 -9.66 -9.93
N ALA A 145 11.50 -8.58 -9.80
CA ALA A 145 12.04 -7.22 -9.85
C ALA A 145 12.98 -6.95 -8.66
N LEU A 146 12.59 -7.31 -7.44
CA LEU A 146 13.42 -7.19 -6.24
C LEU A 146 14.72 -8.00 -6.38
N GLU A 147 14.64 -9.26 -6.80
CA GLU A 147 15.81 -10.14 -6.99
C GLU A 147 16.79 -9.58 -8.03
N ARG A 148 16.30 -9.16 -9.21
CA ARG A 148 17.12 -8.57 -10.27
C ARG A 148 17.83 -7.29 -9.86
N ASN A 149 17.30 -6.57 -8.88
CA ASN A 149 17.89 -5.34 -8.35
C ASN A 149 18.63 -5.55 -7.02
N SER A 150 18.93 -6.81 -6.65
CA SER A 150 19.69 -7.19 -5.45
C SER A 150 19.01 -6.84 -4.11
N PHE A 151 17.68 -6.71 -4.10
CA PHE A 151 16.89 -6.54 -2.87
C PHE A 151 16.42 -7.87 -2.30
N HIS A 152 17.33 -8.82 -2.13
CA HIS A 152 17.05 -10.20 -1.67
C HIS A 152 16.45 -10.27 -0.26
N ASN A 153 16.65 -9.24 0.55
CA ASN A 153 16.14 -9.17 1.93
C ASN A 153 14.82 -8.41 2.06
N THR A 154 14.29 -7.83 0.97
CA THR A 154 12.99 -7.17 1.00
C THR A 154 11.89 -8.23 0.93
N GLY A 155 11.08 -8.31 2.00
CA GLY A 155 9.99 -9.28 2.09
C GLY A 155 8.73 -8.82 1.35
N ILE A 156 7.88 -9.78 1.00
CA ILE A 156 6.57 -9.54 0.38
C ILE A 156 5.47 -10.08 1.28
N ILE A 157 4.58 -9.19 1.76
CA ILE A 157 3.33 -9.55 2.43
C ILE A 157 2.22 -9.44 1.40
N SER A 158 1.80 -10.56 0.82
CA SER A 158 0.70 -10.52 -0.14
C SER A 158 -0.65 -10.40 0.54
N TYR A 159 -1.47 -9.44 0.09
CA TYR A 159 -2.91 -9.45 0.32
C TYR A 159 -3.55 -10.50 -0.59
N SER A 160 -3.33 -11.78 -0.29
CA SER A 160 -3.71 -12.89 -1.14
C SER A 160 -5.22 -13.09 -1.24
N ALA A 161 -5.96 -12.70 -0.20
CA ALA A 161 -7.42 -12.72 -0.21
C ALA A 161 -7.98 -11.45 0.42
N LYS A 162 -8.24 -10.44 -0.40
CA LYS A 162 -8.91 -9.18 -0.01
C LYS A 162 -10.30 -9.17 -0.62
N PHE A 163 -11.30 -9.29 0.23
CA PHE A 163 -12.69 -9.39 -0.22
C PHE A 163 -13.31 -8.03 -0.49
N SER A 164 -14.21 -7.95 -1.47
CA SER A 164 -15.01 -6.76 -1.73
C SER A 164 -15.96 -6.54 -0.54
N SER A 165 -15.65 -5.57 0.31
CA SER A 165 -16.32 -5.36 1.60
C SER A 165 -16.63 -3.90 1.86
N SER A 166 -17.78 -3.64 2.51
CA SER A 166 -18.16 -2.31 2.99
C SER A 166 -17.29 -1.81 4.16
N TYR A 167 -16.53 -2.67 4.81
CA TYR A 167 -15.62 -2.31 5.90
C TYR A 167 -14.48 -1.36 5.48
N TYR A 168 -14.19 -1.24 4.17
CA TYR A 168 -13.10 -0.38 3.68
C TYR A 168 -13.47 1.11 3.57
N GLY A 169 -14.72 1.51 3.80
CA GLY A 169 -15.14 2.91 3.75
C GLY A 169 -14.27 3.83 4.61
N PRO A 170 -14.11 3.56 5.92
CA PRO A 170 -13.26 4.36 6.80
C PRO A 170 -11.79 4.43 6.35
N PHE A 171 -11.24 3.31 5.89
CA PHE A 171 -9.86 3.23 5.38
C PHE A 171 -9.66 4.07 4.12
N ARG A 172 -10.58 4.00 3.14
CA ARG A 172 -10.55 4.85 1.94
C ARG A 172 -10.56 6.34 2.29
N SER A 173 -11.35 6.73 3.28
CA SER A 173 -11.35 8.10 3.81
C SER A 173 -9.98 8.45 4.42
N ALA A 174 -9.35 7.54 5.15
CA ALA A 174 -8.06 7.79 5.79
C ALA A 174 -6.94 8.10 4.80
N ILE A 175 -6.86 7.35 3.70
CA ILE A 175 -5.84 7.56 2.64
C ILE A 175 -6.28 8.55 1.56
N GLY A 176 -7.50 9.10 1.66
CA GLY A 176 -8.03 10.06 0.68
C GLY A 176 -8.25 9.48 -0.72
N SER A 177 -8.58 8.18 -0.83
CA SER A 177 -8.96 7.52 -2.07
C SER A 177 -10.48 7.54 -2.33
N SER A 178 -11.28 8.06 -1.39
CA SER A 178 -12.72 8.28 -1.59
C SER A 178 -12.98 9.55 -2.39
N MET A 179 -13.91 9.48 -3.34
CA MET A 179 -14.43 10.66 -4.07
C MET A 179 -15.78 11.01 -3.48
N ASP A 180 -16.02 12.29 -3.15
CA ASP A 180 -17.21 12.79 -2.44
C ASP A 180 -18.55 12.50 -3.12
N SER A 181 -18.59 12.09 -4.39
CA SER A 181 -19.80 11.88 -5.17
C SER A 181 -19.84 10.59 -6.00
N VAL A 182 -18.78 9.76 -5.96
CA VAL A 182 -18.69 8.56 -6.81
C VAL A 182 -18.42 7.34 -5.94
N VAL A 183 -19.28 6.33 -6.03
CA VAL A 183 -18.99 5.02 -5.43
C VAL A 183 -17.95 4.32 -6.31
N ILE A 184 -16.73 4.19 -5.81
CA ILE A 184 -15.67 3.45 -6.49
C ILE A 184 -15.95 1.97 -6.31
N ASP A 185 -16.37 1.30 -7.39
CA ASP A 185 -16.55 -0.15 -7.40
C ASP A 185 -15.20 -0.84 -7.62
N LYS A 186 -14.80 -1.68 -6.69
CA LYS A 186 -13.57 -2.50 -6.72
C LYS A 186 -13.90 -4.00 -6.83
N SER A 187 -15.18 -4.35 -7.02
CA SER A 187 -15.64 -5.76 -7.07
C SER A 187 -15.14 -6.52 -8.30
N THR A 188 -14.64 -5.81 -9.31
CA THR A 188 -14.08 -6.42 -10.53
C THR A 188 -12.73 -7.10 -10.30
N TYR A 189 -12.01 -6.75 -9.23
CA TYR A 189 -10.71 -7.34 -8.89
C TYR A 189 -10.55 -7.73 -7.41
N GLN A 190 -11.40 -7.22 -6.51
CA GLN A 190 -11.47 -7.75 -5.14
C GLN A 190 -12.32 -9.02 -5.10
N LEU A 191 -11.96 -9.98 -4.23
CA LEU A 191 -12.61 -11.27 -4.17
C LEU A 191 -14.07 -11.19 -3.73
N ASN A 192 -14.90 -12.04 -4.29
CA ASN A 192 -16.29 -12.17 -3.87
C ASN A 192 -16.36 -12.84 -2.48
N PRO A 193 -16.98 -12.19 -1.45
CA PRO A 193 -17.07 -12.74 -0.11
C PRO A 193 -17.76 -14.12 -0.01
N ALA A 194 -18.57 -14.47 -1.00
CA ALA A 194 -19.24 -15.75 -1.06
C ALA A 194 -18.39 -16.87 -1.71
N ASN A 195 -17.19 -16.57 -2.24
CA ASN A 195 -16.36 -17.51 -2.97
C ASN A 195 -15.06 -17.86 -2.23
N LEU A 196 -15.15 -18.74 -1.25
CA LEU A 196 -13.98 -19.23 -0.49
C LEU A 196 -12.98 -20.02 -1.35
N LEU A 197 -13.43 -20.71 -2.38
CA LEU A 197 -12.55 -21.52 -3.24
C LEU A 197 -11.59 -20.64 -4.06
N GLU A 198 -12.04 -19.49 -4.49
CA GLU A 198 -11.19 -18.49 -5.14
C GLU A 198 -10.09 -18.00 -4.18
N ALA A 199 -10.47 -17.61 -2.97
CA ALA A 199 -9.51 -17.18 -1.96
C ALA A 199 -8.44 -18.24 -1.66
N GLN A 200 -8.82 -19.51 -1.56
CA GLN A 200 -7.87 -20.61 -1.36
C GLN A 200 -6.92 -20.79 -2.54
N ARG A 201 -7.42 -20.60 -3.77
CA ARG A 201 -6.59 -20.66 -4.97
C ARG A 201 -5.59 -19.52 -5.02
N GLU A 202 -6.02 -18.28 -4.75
CA GLU A 202 -5.14 -17.12 -4.74
C GLU A 202 -4.04 -17.24 -3.68
N LEU A 203 -4.36 -17.73 -2.48
CA LEU A 203 -3.35 -18.04 -1.45
C LEU A 203 -2.28 -19.01 -1.95
N ALA A 204 -2.68 -20.06 -2.66
CA ALA A 204 -1.74 -21.04 -3.19
C ALA A 204 -0.86 -20.44 -4.32
N LEU A 205 -1.46 -19.68 -5.22
CA LEU A 205 -0.75 -19.00 -6.31
C LEU A 205 0.28 -17.99 -5.78
N ASP A 206 -0.12 -17.11 -4.86
CA ASP A 206 0.79 -16.12 -4.27
C ASP A 206 1.97 -16.77 -3.51
N ALA A 207 1.72 -17.90 -2.85
CA ALA A 207 2.80 -18.68 -2.21
C ALA A 207 3.79 -19.24 -3.25
N GLU A 208 3.29 -19.81 -4.35
CA GLU A 208 4.13 -20.31 -5.45
C GLU A 208 4.88 -19.19 -6.18
N GLU A 209 4.29 -18.00 -6.26
CA GLU A 209 4.87 -16.79 -6.85
C GLU A 209 5.96 -16.13 -5.98
N GLY A 210 6.11 -16.55 -4.73
CA GLY A 210 7.19 -16.13 -3.85
C GLY A 210 6.80 -15.07 -2.80
N ALA A 211 5.54 -15.05 -2.36
CA ALA A 211 5.15 -14.30 -1.15
C ALA A 211 5.79 -14.93 0.09
N ASP A 212 6.30 -14.11 0.99
CA ASP A 212 6.85 -14.56 2.28
C ASP A 212 5.75 -14.69 3.35
N ILE A 213 4.73 -13.84 3.26
CA ILE A 213 3.57 -13.83 4.16
C ILE A 213 2.30 -13.73 3.31
N LEU A 214 1.31 -14.56 3.62
CA LEU A 214 -0.02 -14.53 3.00
C LEU A 214 -1.01 -13.89 3.97
N MET A 215 -1.73 -12.87 3.51
CA MET A 215 -2.72 -12.13 4.29
C MET A 215 -4.12 -12.37 3.75
N VAL A 216 -5.06 -12.61 4.68
CA VAL A 216 -6.51 -12.61 4.40
C VAL A 216 -7.12 -11.37 5.03
N LYS A 217 -7.82 -10.56 4.24
CA LYS A 217 -8.45 -9.32 4.66
C LYS A 217 -9.95 -9.36 4.33
N PRO A 218 -10.83 -9.46 5.34
CA PRO A 218 -12.28 -9.52 5.16
C PRO A 218 -12.87 -8.21 4.63
#